data_0c97594fd35ab66ee3816d519a2d166e
#
_entry.id   0c97594fd35ab66ee3816d519a2d166e
#
_cell.length_a   1.000
_cell.length_b   1.000
_cell.length_c   1.000
_cell.angle_alpha   90.00
_cell.angle_beta   90.00
_cell.angle_gamma   90.00
#
_symmetry.space_group_name_H-M   'P 1'
#
loop_
_entity.id
_entity.type
_entity.pdbx_description
1 polymer ?
#
loop_
_entity_poly.entity_id
_entity_poly.type
_entity_poly.pdbx_seq_one_letter_code
_entity_poly.pdbx_strand_id
1 'polypeptide(L)'
;ELRDLTRTRERIEALALADAMEKGDADWEAEILASYHRLVRAPLPQQGDGDPVAMMQWEAKHRAFHRSLVAACGSPWLLRFLQQLAEHSERYRRVRMLHSPPSEPLAYNVEKEHEDIMQAVLARDLGRASSLMSAHLRRTAATVEAYWAPGSGR
;
A
#
# COMPACT_ATOMS: atom_id res chain seq x y z
N GLU A 1 -7.03 9.68 -15.08
CA GLU A 1 -7.66 8.73 -14.14
C GLU A 1 -6.72 8.36 -12.98
N LEU A 2 -5.51 7.82 -13.23
CA LEU A 2 -4.59 7.36 -12.18
C LEU A 2 -4.22 8.45 -11.15
N ARG A 3 -3.89 9.66 -11.63
CA ARG A 3 -3.53 10.79 -10.73
C ARG A 3 -4.69 11.21 -9.84
N ASP A 4 -5.90 11.19 -10.36
CA ASP A 4 -7.09 11.54 -9.60
C ASP A 4 -7.43 10.46 -8.56
N LEU A 5 -7.37 9.19 -8.96
CA LEU A 5 -7.51 8.05 -8.05
C LEU A 5 -6.48 8.12 -6.91
N THR A 6 -5.22 8.40 -7.22
CA THR A 6 -4.14 8.50 -6.23
C THR A 6 -4.41 9.65 -5.24
N ARG A 7 -4.73 10.85 -5.73
CA ARG A 7 -5.04 12.01 -4.87
C ARG A 7 -6.25 11.78 -3.99
N THR A 8 -7.29 11.15 -4.54
CA THR A 8 -8.51 10.83 -3.78
C THR A 8 -8.19 9.84 -2.68
N ARG A 9 -7.43 8.80 -3.00
CA ARG A 9 -7.00 7.80 -2.05
C ARG A 9 -6.13 8.41 -0.94
N GLU A 10 -5.15 9.25 -1.26
CA GLU A 10 -4.31 9.94 -0.27
C GLU A 10 -5.15 10.69 0.78
N ARG A 11 -6.19 11.40 0.34
CA ARG A 11 -7.06 12.17 1.25
C ARG A 11 -7.88 11.27 2.17
N ILE A 12 -8.45 10.21 1.61
CA ILE A 12 -9.30 9.28 2.36
C ILE A 12 -8.47 8.41 3.30
N GLU A 13 -7.28 7.96 2.88
CA GLU A 13 -6.32 7.25 3.75
C GLU A 13 -5.89 8.12 4.94
N ALA A 14 -5.58 9.40 4.71
CA ALA A 14 -5.17 10.31 5.78
C ALA A 14 -6.27 10.49 6.84
N LEU A 15 -7.53 10.63 6.43
CA LEU A 15 -8.67 10.70 7.35
C LEU A 15 -8.83 9.42 8.17
N ALA A 16 -8.77 8.28 7.51
CA ALA A 16 -8.93 6.98 8.18
C ALA A 16 -7.78 6.66 9.13
N LEU A 17 -6.53 7.03 8.74
CA LEU A 17 -5.36 6.89 9.61
C LEU A 17 -5.48 7.76 10.86
N ALA A 18 -5.89 9.02 10.72
CA ALA A 18 -6.09 9.91 11.86
C ALA A 18 -7.08 9.32 12.87
N ASP A 19 -8.25 8.89 12.38
CA ASP A 19 -9.28 8.27 13.23
C ASP A 19 -8.81 6.95 13.86
N ALA A 20 -8.11 6.10 13.10
CA ALA A 20 -7.62 4.82 13.60
C ALA A 20 -6.52 5.00 14.66
N MET A 21 -5.62 5.95 14.45
CA MET A 21 -4.55 6.27 15.41
C MET A 21 -5.08 6.93 16.69
N GLU A 22 -6.23 7.60 16.63
CA GLU A 22 -6.91 8.14 17.81
C GLU A 22 -7.62 7.04 18.62
N LYS A 23 -8.32 6.11 17.93
CA LYS A 23 -9.25 5.15 18.55
C LYS A 23 -8.67 3.76 18.76
N GLY A 24 -7.57 3.43 18.08
CA GLY A 24 -7.00 2.09 18.10
C GLY A 24 -6.42 1.70 19.45
N ASP A 25 -6.63 0.46 19.82
CA ASP A 25 -6.17 -0.17 21.07
C ASP A 25 -5.02 -1.16 20.82
N ALA A 26 -4.60 -1.87 21.87
CA ALA A 26 -3.52 -2.85 21.79
C ALA A 26 -3.85 -4.03 20.86
N ASP A 27 -5.10 -4.44 20.75
CA ASP A 27 -5.52 -5.51 19.84
C ASP A 27 -5.40 -5.05 18.38
N TRP A 28 -5.76 -3.80 18.08
CA TRP A 28 -5.53 -3.21 16.78
C TRP A 28 -4.03 -3.12 16.43
N GLU A 29 -3.17 -2.72 17.36
CA GLU A 29 -1.72 -2.68 17.17
C GLU A 29 -1.15 -4.09 16.93
N ALA A 30 -1.62 -5.09 17.67
CA ALA A 30 -1.23 -6.48 17.47
C ALA A 30 -1.62 -7.01 16.07
N GLU A 31 -2.80 -6.65 15.55
CA GLU A 31 -3.22 -7.07 14.20
C GLU A 31 -2.39 -6.35 13.10
N ILE A 32 -1.97 -5.10 13.31
CA ILE A 32 -1.04 -4.43 12.39
C ILE A 32 0.27 -5.21 12.30
N LEU A 33 0.88 -5.55 13.44
CA LEU A 33 2.12 -6.33 13.50
C LEU A 33 1.95 -7.71 12.84
N ALA A 34 0.85 -8.41 13.13
CA ALA A 34 0.57 -9.71 12.56
C ALA A 34 0.36 -9.66 11.04
N SER A 35 -0.37 -8.65 10.54
CA SER A 35 -0.62 -8.47 9.11
C SER A 35 0.66 -8.07 8.36
N TYR A 36 1.50 -7.22 8.94
CA TYR A 36 2.83 -6.90 8.40
C TYR A 36 3.70 -8.16 8.32
N HIS A 37 3.78 -8.94 9.39
CA HIS A 37 4.56 -10.18 9.40
C HIS A 37 4.11 -11.15 8.29
N ARG A 38 2.80 -11.30 8.09
CA ARG A 38 2.25 -12.13 7.00
C ARG A 38 2.61 -11.58 5.61
N LEU A 39 2.66 -10.25 5.45
CA LEU A 39 3.02 -9.59 4.20
C LEU A 39 4.48 -9.85 3.83
N VAL A 40 5.42 -9.60 4.75
CA VAL A 40 6.85 -9.76 4.47
C VAL A 40 7.28 -11.22 4.29
N ARG A 41 6.49 -12.16 4.82
CA ARG A 41 6.69 -13.59 4.60
C ARG A 41 6.07 -14.13 3.32
N ALA A 42 5.23 -13.34 2.65
CA ALA A 42 4.67 -13.73 1.36
C ALA A 42 5.73 -13.63 0.26
N PRO A 43 5.86 -14.64 -0.60
CA PRO A 43 6.78 -14.56 -1.72
C PRO A 43 6.38 -13.41 -2.64
N LEU A 44 7.37 -12.55 -2.96
CA LEU A 44 7.17 -11.49 -3.95
C LEU A 44 7.07 -12.11 -5.34
N PRO A 45 6.11 -11.67 -6.15
CA PRO A 45 6.04 -12.08 -7.54
C PRO A 45 7.33 -11.65 -8.25
N GLN A 46 7.93 -12.60 -8.98
CA GLN A 46 9.15 -12.32 -9.74
C GLN A 46 8.84 -11.42 -10.94
N GLN A 47 9.77 -10.53 -11.28
CA GLN A 47 9.68 -9.71 -12.48
C GLN A 47 9.72 -10.61 -13.72
N GLY A 48 8.81 -10.39 -14.65
CA GLY A 48 8.83 -11.00 -15.99
C GLY A 48 7.92 -12.21 -16.19
N ASP A 49 7.92 -13.19 -15.30
CA ASP A 49 7.10 -14.42 -15.41
C ASP A 49 6.18 -14.61 -14.20
N GLY A 50 5.51 -13.53 -13.82
CA GLY A 50 4.72 -13.52 -12.59
C GLY A 50 3.70 -14.64 -12.54
N ASP A 51 3.94 -15.63 -11.69
CA ASP A 51 2.93 -16.62 -11.33
C ASP A 51 1.66 -15.87 -10.84
N PRO A 52 0.52 -15.98 -11.56
CA PRO A 52 -0.71 -15.29 -11.19
C PRO A 52 -1.19 -15.66 -9.79
N VAL A 53 -0.89 -16.87 -9.33
CA VAL A 53 -1.27 -17.37 -8.00
C VAL A 53 -0.43 -16.67 -6.94
N ALA A 54 0.88 -16.59 -7.13
CA ALA A 54 1.78 -15.87 -6.22
C ALA A 54 1.43 -14.37 -6.14
N MET A 55 1.12 -13.75 -7.30
CA MET A 55 0.66 -12.37 -7.35
C MET A 55 -0.63 -12.17 -6.55
N MET A 56 -1.61 -13.03 -6.73
CA MET A 56 -2.90 -12.95 -6.03
C MET A 56 -2.73 -13.15 -4.52
N GLN A 57 -1.87 -14.09 -4.10
CA GLN A 57 -1.57 -14.35 -2.69
C GLN A 57 -0.89 -13.15 -2.03
N TRP A 58 0.11 -12.58 -2.70
CA TRP A 58 0.79 -11.38 -2.21
C TRP A 58 -0.17 -10.20 -2.09
N GLU A 59 -0.99 -9.95 -3.11
CA GLU A 59 -1.99 -8.88 -3.12
C GLU A 59 -3.00 -9.01 -1.97
N ALA A 60 -3.42 -10.23 -1.65
CA ALA A 60 -4.30 -10.46 -0.50
C ALA A 60 -3.64 -10.06 0.83
N LYS A 61 -2.35 -10.39 1.03
CA LYS A 61 -1.59 -10.00 2.23
C LYS A 61 -1.35 -8.49 2.27
N HIS A 62 -1.02 -7.90 1.13
CA HIS A 62 -0.83 -6.46 0.99
C HIS A 62 -2.11 -5.68 1.34
N ARG A 63 -3.27 -6.09 0.81
CA ARG A 63 -4.56 -5.49 1.19
C ARG A 63 -4.87 -5.66 2.67
N ALA A 64 -4.63 -6.84 3.23
CA ALA A 64 -4.86 -7.11 4.64
C ALA A 64 -4.03 -6.18 5.54
N PHE A 65 -2.75 -5.96 5.20
CA PHE A 65 -1.89 -5.02 5.92
C PHE A 65 -2.44 -3.59 5.85
N HIS A 66 -2.69 -3.05 4.66
CA HIS A 66 -3.22 -1.68 4.53
C HIS A 66 -4.56 -1.50 5.25
N ARG A 67 -5.44 -2.51 5.19
CA ARG A 67 -6.71 -2.49 5.91
C ARG A 67 -6.53 -2.48 7.42
N SER A 68 -5.54 -3.21 7.95
CA SER A 68 -5.28 -3.24 9.40
C SER A 68 -4.88 -1.87 9.94
N LEU A 69 -4.11 -1.08 9.17
CA LEU A 69 -3.68 0.27 9.57
C LEU A 69 -4.86 1.21 9.88
N VAL A 70 -5.98 1.05 9.18
CA VAL A 70 -7.16 1.93 9.27
C VAL A 70 -8.36 1.26 9.95
N ALA A 71 -8.25 0.01 10.37
CA ALA A 71 -9.38 -0.80 10.86
C ALA A 71 -10.09 -0.20 12.08
N ALA A 72 -9.36 0.51 12.94
CA ALA A 72 -9.90 1.16 14.13
C ALA A 72 -10.53 2.54 13.86
N CYS A 73 -10.64 2.99 12.60
CA CYS A 73 -11.19 4.33 12.30
C CYS A 73 -12.64 4.53 12.74
N GLY A 74 -13.38 3.45 12.99
CA GLY A 74 -14.77 3.53 13.49
C GLY A 74 -15.82 3.93 12.44
N SER A 75 -15.44 4.03 11.16
CA SER A 75 -16.34 4.38 10.07
C SER A 75 -16.45 3.26 9.03
N PRO A 76 -17.52 2.46 9.04
CA PRO A 76 -17.74 1.41 8.03
C PRO A 76 -17.79 1.96 6.59
N TRP A 77 -18.28 3.18 6.40
CA TRP A 77 -18.33 3.82 5.09
C TRP A 77 -16.95 4.22 4.60
N LEU A 78 -16.12 4.78 5.47
CA LEU A 78 -14.74 5.15 5.14
C LEU A 78 -13.95 3.92 4.71
N LEU A 79 -14.09 2.80 5.44
CA LEU A 79 -13.45 1.53 5.10
C LEU A 79 -13.95 0.96 3.77
N ARG A 80 -15.24 1.09 3.44
CA ARG A 80 -15.78 0.67 2.13
C ARG A 80 -15.21 1.48 0.98
N PHE A 81 -15.15 2.82 1.11
CA PHE A 81 -14.53 3.67 0.09
C PHE A 81 -13.05 3.36 -0.10
N LEU A 82 -12.31 3.17 0.99
CA LEU A 82 -10.90 2.77 0.89
C LEU A 82 -10.72 1.44 0.19
N GLN A 83 -11.57 0.46 0.48
CA GLN A 83 -11.55 -0.83 -0.19
C GLN A 83 -11.76 -0.68 -1.69
N GLN A 84 -12.78 0.06 -2.13
CA GLN A 84 -13.05 0.32 -3.55
C GLN A 84 -11.86 1.00 -4.24
N LEU A 85 -11.31 2.04 -3.64
CA LEU A 85 -10.13 2.75 -4.18
C LEU A 85 -8.90 1.84 -4.26
N ALA A 86 -8.71 0.97 -3.26
CA ALA A 86 -7.62 0.00 -3.24
C ALA A 86 -7.75 -1.03 -4.38
N GLU A 87 -8.96 -1.55 -4.61
CA GLU A 87 -9.26 -2.48 -5.71
C GLU A 87 -9.00 -1.84 -7.08
N HIS A 88 -9.43 -0.59 -7.28
CA HIS A 88 -9.12 0.15 -8.51
C HIS A 88 -7.61 0.41 -8.68
N SER A 89 -6.86 0.54 -7.59
CA SER A 89 -5.40 0.75 -7.62
C SER A 89 -4.61 -0.53 -7.88
N GLU A 90 -5.21 -1.71 -7.68
CA GLU A 90 -4.51 -3.01 -7.76
C GLU A 90 -3.91 -3.27 -9.14
N ARG A 91 -4.62 -2.95 -10.21
CA ARG A 91 -4.12 -3.07 -11.59
C ARG A 91 -2.83 -2.25 -11.82
N TYR A 92 -2.76 -1.06 -11.24
CA TYR A 92 -1.59 -0.19 -11.36
C TYR A 92 -0.42 -0.70 -10.54
N ARG A 93 -0.67 -1.24 -9.35
CA ARG A 93 0.34 -1.85 -8.52
C ARG A 93 0.98 -3.08 -9.18
N ARG A 94 0.19 -3.88 -9.89
CA ARG A 94 0.70 -4.99 -10.71
C ARG A 94 1.68 -4.50 -11.78
N VAL A 95 1.36 -3.41 -12.46
CA VAL A 95 2.29 -2.80 -13.44
C VAL A 95 3.59 -2.38 -12.77
N ARG A 96 3.54 -1.73 -11.58
CA ARG A 96 4.73 -1.39 -10.82
C ARG A 96 5.57 -2.62 -10.50
N MET A 97 4.96 -3.69 -10.02
CA MET A 97 5.68 -4.90 -9.62
C MET A 97 6.37 -5.60 -10.79
N LEU A 98 5.73 -5.61 -11.97
CA LEU A 98 6.27 -6.25 -13.16
C LEU A 98 7.34 -5.42 -13.89
N HIS A 99 7.32 -4.09 -13.71
CA HIS A 99 8.12 -3.15 -14.50
C HIS A 99 8.99 -2.20 -13.66
N SER A 100 9.20 -2.49 -12.36
CA SER A 100 10.17 -1.72 -11.57
C SER A 100 11.58 -1.85 -12.14
N PRO A 101 12.35 -0.75 -12.20
CA PRO A 101 13.68 -0.79 -12.76
C PRO A 101 14.60 -1.72 -11.95
N PRO A 102 15.52 -2.44 -12.61
CA PRO A 102 16.47 -3.36 -11.93
C PRO A 102 17.37 -2.69 -10.89
N SER A 103 17.55 -1.37 -11.00
CA SER A 103 18.34 -0.56 -10.07
C SER A 103 17.70 -0.41 -8.68
N GLU A 104 16.41 -0.67 -8.56
CA GLU A 104 15.71 -0.66 -7.28
C GLU A 104 15.26 -2.09 -6.94
N PRO A 105 15.89 -2.76 -5.95
CA PRO A 105 15.42 -4.07 -5.50
C PRO A 105 13.99 -3.94 -4.98
N LEU A 106 13.03 -4.44 -5.75
CA LEU A 106 11.60 -4.33 -5.44
C LEU A 106 11.27 -4.86 -4.04
N ALA A 107 11.90 -5.98 -3.67
CA ALA A 107 11.73 -6.59 -2.35
C ALA A 107 12.09 -5.65 -1.20
N TYR A 108 13.28 -5.04 -1.29
CA TYR A 108 13.76 -4.12 -0.26
C TYR A 108 12.87 -2.88 -0.14
N ASN A 109 12.49 -2.28 -1.25
CA ASN A 109 11.66 -1.09 -1.26
C ASN A 109 10.25 -1.36 -0.73
N VAL A 110 9.65 -2.48 -1.12
CA VAL A 110 8.32 -2.87 -0.63
C VAL A 110 8.34 -3.13 0.87
N GLU A 111 9.29 -3.95 1.35
CA GLU A 111 9.41 -4.26 2.77
C GLU A 111 9.68 -3.01 3.61
N LYS A 112 10.66 -2.20 3.22
CA LYS A 112 11.06 -0.98 3.92
C LYS A 112 9.94 0.07 3.96
N GLU A 113 9.23 0.28 2.85
CA GLU A 113 8.10 1.22 2.80
C GLU A 113 7.00 0.84 3.80
N HIS A 114 6.63 -0.45 3.83
CA HIS A 114 5.57 -0.91 4.72
C HIS A 114 6.01 -0.93 6.18
N GLU A 115 7.28 -1.26 6.46
CA GLU A 115 7.84 -1.17 7.79
C GLU A 115 7.79 0.26 8.34
N ASP A 116 8.25 1.23 7.54
CA ASP A 116 8.26 2.64 7.94
C ASP A 116 6.86 3.18 8.21
N ILE A 117 5.88 2.81 7.37
CA ILE A 117 4.47 3.16 7.60
C ILE A 117 3.96 2.54 8.91
N MET A 118 4.18 1.25 9.10
CA MET A 118 3.77 0.55 10.31
C MET A 118 4.36 1.22 11.57
N GLN A 119 5.65 1.49 11.57
CA GLN A 119 6.32 2.12 12.72
C GLN A 119 5.75 3.51 13.02
N ALA A 120 5.48 4.33 11.99
CA ALA A 120 4.89 5.65 12.18
C ALA A 120 3.47 5.56 12.76
N VAL A 121 2.67 4.59 12.31
CA VAL A 121 1.31 4.36 12.83
C VAL A 121 1.34 3.89 14.28
N LEU A 122 2.18 2.92 14.62
CA LEU A 122 2.33 2.43 15.99
C LEU A 122 2.89 3.49 16.95
N ALA A 123 3.76 4.38 16.44
CA ALA A 123 4.25 5.53 17.20
C ALA A 123 3.22 6.68 17.32
N ARG A 124 2.03 6.55 16.73
CA ARG A 124 1.00 7.60 16.69
C ARG A 124 1.51 8.91 16.06
N ASP A 125 2.51 8.86 15.20
CA ASP A 125 3.01 10.01 14.43
C ASP A 125 2.21 10.17 13.14
N LEU A 126 1.07 10.88 13.25
CA LEU A 126 0.14 11.07 12.13
C LEU A 126 0.82 11.79 10.95
N GLY A 127 1.65 12.81 11.22
CA GLY A 127 2.33 13.56 10.17
C GLY A 127 3.26 12.66 9.35
N ARG A 128 4.07 11.85 10.02
CA ARG A 128 4.96 10.88 9.39
C ARG A 128 4.19 9.76 8.69
N ALA A 129 3.18 9.20 9.34
CA ALA A 129 2.36 8.12 8.75
C ALA A 129 1.68 8.57 7.45
N SER A 130 1.05 9.76 7.45
CA SER A 130 0.38 10.32 6.28
C SER A 130 1.38 10.64 5.16
N SER A 131 2.54 11.21 5.47
CA SER A 131 3.59 11.48 4.48
C SER A 131 4.12 10.21 3.83
N LEU A 132 4.41 9.18 4.62
CA LEU A 132 4.90 7.89 4.13
C LEU A 132 3.85 7.17 3.29
N MET A 133 2.60 7.17 3.71
CA MET A 133 1.48 6.59 2.94
C MET A 133 1.31 7.32 1.60
N SER A 134 1.31 8.64 1.57
CA SER A 134 1.22 9.42 0.34
C SER A 134 2.40 9.11 -0.60
N ALA A 135 3.62 9.06 -0.09
CA ALA A 135 4.80 8.72 -0.87
C ALA A 135 4.71 7.32 -1.47
N HIS A 136 4.24 6.34 -0.70
CA HIS A 136 3.99 4.97 -1.13
C HIS A 136 2.98 4.89 -2.29
N LEU A 137 1.86 5.59 -2.18
CA LEU A 137 0.82 5.64 -3.21
C LEU A 137 1.32 6.33 -4.49
N ARG A 138 2.01 7.47 -4.36
CA ARG A 138 2.58 8.22 -5.48
C ARG A 138 3.68 7.47 -6.22
N ARG A 139 4.49 6.67 -5.53
CA ARG A 139 5.54 5.86 -6.15
C ARG A 139 4.95 4.85 -7.12
N THR A 140 3.85 4.20 -6.75
CA THR A 140 3.11 3.32 -7.68
C THR A 140 2.63 4.08 -8.91
N ALA A 141 2.02 5.25 -8.73
CA ALA A 141 1.55 6.07 -9.84
C ALA A 141 2.70 6.53 -10.76
N ALA A 142 3.82 6.99 -10.18
CA ALA A 142 4.98 7.46 -10.95
C ALA A 142 5.62 6.35 -11.79
N THR A 143 5.76 5.13 -11.25
CA THR A 143 6.28 3.97 -12.00
C THR A 143 5.38 3.63 -13.19
N VAL A 144 4.08 3.65 -12.98
CA VAL A 144 3.10 3.37 -14.05
C VAL A 144 3.12 4.44 -15.13
N GLU A 145 3.19 5.72 -14.75
CA GLU A 145 3.30 6.84 -15.70
C GLU A 145 4.58 6.76 -16.51
N ALA A 146 5.71 6.44 -15.88
CA ALA A 146 6.99 6.25 -16.56
C ALA A 146 6.95 5.10 -17.58
N TYR A 147 6.27 3.98 -17.23
CA TYR A 147 6.10 2.85 -18.13
C TYR A 147 5.26 3.18 -19.37
N TRP A 148 4.24 4.03 -19.25
CA TRP A 148 3.38 4.44 -20.35
C TRP A 148 3.80 5.75 -21.03
N ALA A 149 4.90 6.37 -20.60
CA ALA A 149 5.38 7.58 -21.25
C ALA A 149 5.80 7.32 -22.71
N PRO A 150 5.46 8.20 -23.66
CA PRO A 150 5.92 8.11 -25.04
C PRO A 150 7.46 8.14 -25.07
N GLY A 151 8.09 7.10 -25.59
CA GLY A 151 9.55 6.97 -25.69
C GLY A 151 10.22 6.03 -24.67
N SER A 152 9.48 5.45 -23.73
CA SER A 152 9.96 4.29 -22.97
C SER A 152 10.02 3.10 -23.94
N GLY A 153 11.22 2.77 -24.43
CA GLY A 153 11.45 1.71 -25.40
C GLY A 153 10.83 0.38 -24.93
N ARG A 154 9.93 -0.11 -25.75
CA ARG A 154 9.42 -1.48 -25.66
C ARG A 154 10.37 -2.42 -26.36
#